data_717f04a842c6b31775f8b6e13e377eae
#
_entry.id   717f04a842c6b31775f8b6e13e377eae
#
_cell.length_a   1.000
_cell.length_b   1.000
_cell.length_c   1.000
_cell.angle_alpha   90.00
_cell.angle_beta   90.00
_cell.angle_gamma   90.00
#
_symmetry.space_group_name_H-M   'P 1'
#
loop_
_entity.id
_entity.type
_entity.pdbx_description
1 polymer ?
#
loop_
_entity_poly.entity_id
_entity_poly.type
_entity_poly.pdbx_seq_one_letter_code
_entity_poly.pdbx_strand_id
1 'polypeptide(L)'
;PTLFDYTVGINYYRKKGRMVNNLGGYAYVYRPQGCCMVVDLKKINEVDYMDEYTFLYYEEPILAERLLMKKYRCACCLEAKVIHDHSRTVRSVLKKGKIIKTQNNSFKYYLKKYRKFNMLAVKLCEIFNVFKLTILE
;
A
#
# COMPACT_ATOMS: atom_id res chain seq x y z
N PRO A 1 5.24 9.67 0.75
CA PRO A 1 4.99 9.96 -0.69
C PRO A 1 4.27 11.32 -0.87
N THR A 2 4.64 12.04 -1.89
CA THR A 2 4.06 13.33 -2.29
C THR A 2 2.95 13.15 -3.33
N LEU A 3 2.27 14.23 -3.72
CA LEU A 3 1.30 14.20 -4.82
C LEU A 3 1.92 13.64 -6.11
N PHE A 4 3.17 14.04 -6.42
CA PHE A 4 3.91 13.55 -7.58
C PHE A 4 4.09 12.02 -7.57
N ASP A 5 4.33 11.43 -6.39
CA ASP A 5 4.50 9.97 -6.25
C ASP A 5 3.24 9.19 -6.62
N TYR A 6 2.06 9.77 -6.36
CA TYR A 6 0.78 9.13 -6.66
C TYR A 6 0.27 9.38 -8.09
N THR A 7 0.86 10.33 -8.82
CA THR A 7 0.52 10.63 -10.21
C THR A 7 1.54 9.98 -11.17
N VAL A 8 2.63 10.66 -11.46
CA VAL A 8 3.64 10.23 -12.44
C VAL A 8 4.86 9.55 -11.80
N GLY A 9 5.11 9.77 -10.50
CA GLY A 9 6.34 9.37 -9.82
C GLY A 9 6.47 7.88 -9.47
N ILE A 10 5.39 7.10 -9.48
CA ILE A 10 5.42 5.68 -9.05
C ILE A 10 6.44 4.86 -9.85
N ASN A 11 6.56 5.09 -11.15
CA ASN A 11 7.52 4.38 -12.00
C ASN A 11 8.97 4.82 -11.77
N TYR A 12 9.17 6.07 -11.35
CA TYR A 12 10.49 6.61 -11.03
C TYR A 12 11.11 5.90 -9.81
N TYR A 13 10.34 5.73 -8.73
CA TYR A 13 10.81 5.04 -7.53
C TYR A 13 10.99 3.53 -7.70
N ARG A 14 10.19 2.90 -8.56
CA ARG A 14 10.39 1.48 -8.92
C ARG A 14 11.71 1.26 -9.67
N LYS A 15 12.15 2.21 -10.52
CA LYS A 15 13.41 2.11 -11.28
C LYS A 15 14.65 2.42 -10.43
N LYS A 16 14.54 3.33 -9.45
CA LYS A 16 15.71 3.77 -8.65
C LYS A 16 16.18 2.79 -7.58
N GLY A 17 15.53 1.66 -7.41
CA GLY A 17 15.84 0.74 -6.30
C GLY A 17 15.69 1.45 -4.95
N ARG A 18 14.92 0.93 -4.05
CA ARG A 18 14.87 1.50 -2.70
C ARG A 18 16.24 1.32 -2.06
N MET A 19 16.82 2.39 -1.55
CA MET A 19 18.00 2.28 -0.69
C MET A 19 17.59 1.47 0.54
N VAL A 20 18.09 0.27 0.60
CA VAL A 20 17.87 -0.66 1.70
C VAL A 20 19.00 -0.46 2.67
N ASN A 21 18.74 0.14 3.82
CA ASN A 21 19.68 0.12 4.92
C ASN A 21 19.70 -1.31 5.47
N ASN A 22 20.73 -2.07 5.11
CA ASN A 22 20.93 -3.41 5.63
C ASN A 22 21.36 -3.33 7.10
N LEU A 23 20.49 -3.81 7.99
CA LEU A 23 20.69 -3.83 9.43
C LEU A 23 20.83 -5.29 9.90
N GLY A 24 21.82 -6.01 9.40
CA GLY A 24 22.02 -7.40 9.83
C GLY A 24 20.87 -8.34 9.43
N GLY A 25 20.57 -8.43 8.12
CA GLY A 25 19.51 -9.31 7.59
C GLY A 25 18.11 -8.67 7.51
N TYR A 26 17.95 -7.41 7.93
CA TYR A 26 16.69 -6.66 7.86
C TYR A 26 16.86 -5.33 7.15
N ALA A 27 15.78 -4.86 6.51
CA ALA A 27 15.72 -3.53 5.92
C ALA A 27 14.43 -2.83 6.31
N TYR A 28 14.52 -1.55 6.71
CA TYR A 28 13.32 -0.75 6.92
C TYR A 28 12.61 -0.47 5.60
N VAL A 29 11.31 -0.66 5.60
CA VAL A 29 10.44 -0.42 4.47
C VAL A 29 9.30 0.50 4.89
N TYR A 30 8.74 1.25 3.93
CA TYR A 30 7.57 2.08 4.22
C TYR A 30 6.36 1.24 4.63
N ARG A 31 6.11 0.16 3.91
CA ARG A 31 5.00 -0.76 4.17
C ARG A 31 5.42 -2.21 3.96
N PRO A 32 4.83 -3.15 4.70
CA PRO A 32 5.02 -4.58 4.44
C PRO A 32 4.28 -4.99 3.15
N GLN A 33 4.47 -6.21 2.75
CA GLN A 33 3.68 -6.87 1.71
C GLN A 33 2.62 -7.75 2.39
N GLY A 34 1.36 -7.56 2.05
CA GLY A 34 0.23 -8.22 2.72
C GLY A 34 0.19 -9.73 2.62
N CYS A 35 0.86 -10.31 1.60
CA CYS A 35 0.90 -11.76 1.41
C CYS A 35 1.66 -12.52 2.50
N CYS A 36 2.58 -11.88 3.21
CA CYS A 36 3.29 -12.48 4.33
C CYS A 36 3.76 -11.40 5.30
N MET A 37 3.15 -11.34 6.48
CA MET A 37 3.49 -10.39 7.54
C MET A 37 3.58 -11.10 8.88
N VAL A 38 4.61 -10.76 9.65
CA VAL A 38 4.69 -11.06 11.08
C VAL A 38 4.44 -9.76 11.83
N VAL A 39 3.53 -9.77 12.77
CA VAL A 39 3.13 -8.58 13.52
C VAL A 39 3.34 -8.76 15.02
N ASP A 40 3.81 -7.71 15.67
CA ASP A 40 3.82 -7.61 17.13
C ASP A 40 2.38 -7.29 17.60
N LEU A 41 1.75 -8.23 18.32
CA LEU A 41 0.36 -8.11 18.74
C LEU A 41 0.11 -6.91 19.66
N LYS A 42 1.08 -6.52 20.49
CA LYS A 42 0.95 -5.32 21.33
C LYS A 42 0.92 -4.06 20.48
N LYS A 43 1.85 -3.92 19.54
CA LYS A 43 1.93 -2.74 18.66
C LYS A 43 0.76 -2.64 17.70
N ILE A 44 0.28 -3.75 17.16
CA ILE A 44 -0.88 -3.71 16.24
C ILE A 44 -2.17 -3.36 16.99
N ASN A 45 -2.30 -3.80 18.25
CA ASN A 45 -3.41 -3.40 19.13
C ASN A 45 -3.40 -1.88 19.42
N GLU A 46 -2.22 -1.29 19.64
CA GLU A 46 -2.09 0.16 19.87
C GLU A 46 -2.50 1.04 18.67
N VAL A 47 -2.55 0.45 17.49
CA VAL A 47 -3.02 1.11 16.25
C VAL A 47 -4.40 0.61 15.81
N ASP A 48 -5.10 -0.10 16.70
CA ASP A 48 -6.45 -0.58 16.45
C ASP A 48 -6.54 -1.50 15.21
N TYR A 49 -5.58 -2.42 15.10
CA TYR A 49 -5.48 -3.46 14.06
C TYR A 49 -5.52 -2.91 12.62
N MET A 50 -6.09 -3.71 11.70
CA MET A 50 -6.32 -3.30 10.31
C MET A 50 -7.54 -2.39 10.21
N ASP A 51 -7.52 -1.44 9.28
CA ASP A 51 -8.68 -0.57 9.04
C ASP A 51 -9.76 -1.34 8.26
N GLU A 52 -10.92 -1.54 8.87
CA GLU A 52 -12.02 -2.32 8.30
C GLU A 52 -12.76 -1.61 7.15
N TYR A 53 -12.48 -0.33 6.92
CA TYR A 53 -13.13 0.42 5.85
C TYR A 53 -12.74 -0.08 4.46
N THR A 54 -11.52 -0.59 4.29
CA THR A 54 -11.06 -1.13 3.02
C THR A 54 -11.37 -2.62 2.93
N PHE A 55 -12.24 -2.98 1.99
CA PHE A 55 -12.53 -4.40 1.73
C PHE A 55 -11.35 -5.10 1.04
N LEU A 56 -10.64 -4.40 0.15
CA LEU A 56 -9.55 -4.94 -0.64
C LEU A 56 -8.66 -3.79 -1.15
N TYR A 57 -7.34 -4.00 -1.12
CA TYR A 57 -6.29 -3.06 -1.49
C TYR A 57 -6.12 -1.88 -0.51
N TYR A 58 -4.92 -1.39 -0.40
CA TYR A 58 -4.48 -0.29 0.48
C TYR A 58 -4.46 -0.61 1.98
N GLU A 59 -4.70 -1.84 2.39
CA GLU A 59 -4.61 -2.26 3.80
C GLU A 59 -3.19 -2.03 4.34
N GLU A 60 -2.17 -2.43 3.59
CA GLU A 60 -0.77 -2.31 4.03
C GLU A 60 -0.28 -0.84 4.09
N PRO A 61 -0.56 0.04 3.11
CA PRO A 61 -0.26 1.46 3.24
C PRO A 61 -0.98 2.11 4.42
N ILE A 62 -2.23 1.75 4.68
CA ILE A 62 -3.00 2.26 5.80
C ILE A 62 -2.38 1.82 7.14
N LEU A 63 -2.09 0.53 7.29
CA LEU A 63 -1.41 0.00 8.46
C LEU A 63 -0.06 0.70 8.68
N ALA A 64 0.72 0.89 7.61
CA ALA A 64 2.00 1.59 7.70
C ALA A 64 1.86 3.03 8.21
N GLU A 65 0.87 3.80 7.75
CA GLU A 65 0.61 5.15 8.25
C GLU A 65 0.19 5.13 9.72
N ARG A 66 -0.67 4.19 10.15
CA ARG A 66 -1.08 4.05 11.56
C ARG A 66 0.12 3.72 12.47
N LEU A 67 0.98 2.82 12.04
CA LEU A 67 2.22 2.47 12.76
C LEU A 67 3.17 3.67 12.83
N LEU A 68 3.34 4.42 11.75
CA LEU A 68 4.18 5.62 11.72
C LEU A 68 3.68 6.73 12.67
N MET A 69 2.36 6.89 12.83
CA MET A 69 1.78 7.82 13.82
C MET A 69 2.21 7.48 15.25
N LYS A 70 2.45 6.21 15.54
CA LYS A 70 3.00 5.71 16.82
C LYS A 70 4.53 5.60 16.84
N LYS A 71 5.21 6.13 15.83
CA LYS A 71 6.68 6.04 15.64
C LYS A 71 7.21 4.61 15.45
N TYR A 72 6.35 3.66 15.12
CA TYR A 72 6.74 2.31 14.73
C TYR A 72 7.17 2.25 13.27
N ARG A 73 7.98 1.26 12.92
CA ARG A 73 8.48 1.05 11.55
C ARG A 73 8.21 -0.36 11.11
N CYS A 74 7.98 -0.53 9.80
CA CYS A 74 7.96 -1.83 9.17
C CYS A 74 9.38 -2.21 8.73
N ALA A 75 9.70 -3.50 8.83
CA ALA A 75 10.95 -4.04 8.33
C ALA A 75 10.68 -5.24 7.41
N CYS A 76 11.55 -5.45 6.44
CA CYS A 76 11.58 -6.63 5.58
C CYS A 76 12.76 -7.52 6.01
N CYS A 77 12.51 -8.80 6.26
CA CYS A 77 13.58 -9.79 6.42
C CYS A 77 14.16 -10.10 5.06
N LEU A 78 15.48 -9.92 4.88
CA LEU A 78 16.17 -10.12 3.61
C LEU A 78 16.55 -11.59 3.36
N GLU A 79 16.56 -12.39 4.40
CA GLU A 79 16.90 -13.82 4.35
C GLU A 79 15.68 -14.70 4.06
N ALA A 80 14.47 -14.22 4.36
CA ALA A 80 13.25 -14.94 4.09
C ALA A 80 12.75 -14.71 2.65
N LYS A 81 12.31 -15.79 2.00
CA LYS A 81 11.73 -15.75 0.65
C LYS A 81 10.34 -16.36 0.67
N VAL A 82 9.40 -15.67 0.05
CA VAL A 82 8.01 -16.14 -0.10
C VAL A 82 7.63 -16.07 -1.57
N ILE A 83 7.05 -17.15 -2.08
CA ILE A 83 6.47 -17.20 -3.43
C ILE A 83 5.01 -16.77 -3.30
N HIS A 84 4.63 -15.69 -3.99
CA HIS A 84 3.28 -15.17 -4.00
C HIS A 84 2.69 -15.17 -5.40
N ASP A 85 1.66 -16.00 -5.62
CA ASP A 85 0.90 -16.05 -6.87
C ASP A 85 -0.12 -14.90 -6.92
N HIS A 86 0.32 -13.79 -7.47
CA HIS A 86 -0.43 -12.52 -7.47
C HIS A 86 -1.82 -12.63 -8.11
N SER A 87 -2.80 -12.13 -7.41
CA SER A 87 -4.16 -11.88 -7.92
C SER A 87 -4.97 -13.10 -8.37
N ARG A 88 -4.48 -14.31 -8.22
CA ARG A 88 -5.18 -15.52 -8.65
C ARG A 88 -6.56 -15.64 -8.00
N THR A 89 -6.62 -15.55 -6.68
CA THR A 89 -7.87 -15.64 -5.93
C THR A 89 -8.82 -14.48 -6.24
N VAL A 90 -8.33 -13.27 -6.33
CA VAL A 90 -9.18 -12.09 -6.59
C VAL A 90 -9.75 -12.12 -8.00
N ARG A 91 -8.94 -12.49 -8.99
CA ARG A 91 -9.38 -12.58 -10.40
C ARG A 91 -10.35 -13.73 -10.67
N SER A 92 -10.30 -14.80 -9.88
CA SER A 92 -11.25 -15.91 -10.00
C SER A 92 -12.64 -15.56 -9.48
N VAL A 93 -12.75 -14.59 -8.55
CA VAL A 93 -14.00 -14.23 -7.87
C VAL A 93 -14.61 -12.93 -8.37
N LEU A 94 -13.79 -11.95 -8.73
CA LEU A 94 -14.23 -10.59 -9.06
C LEU A 94 -13.97 -10.24 -10.53
N LYS A 95 -14.98 -9.66 -11.19
CA LYS A 95 -14.83 -9.08 -12.54
C LYS A 95 -13.87 -7.88 -12.50
N LYS A 96 -13.08 -7.68 -13.57
CA LYS A 96 -12.08 -6.60 -13.72
C LYS A 96 -12.61 -5.22 -13.31
N GLY A 97 -13.78 -4.82 -13.80
CA GLY A 97 -14.39 -3.52 -13.43
C GLY A 97 -14.66 -3.36 -11.94
N LYS A 98 -15.07 -4.43 -11.24
CA LYS A 98 -15.27 -4.42 -9.79
C LYS A 98 -13.94 -4.27 -9.04
N ILE A 99 -12.90 -4.95 -9.51
CA ILE A 99 -11.54 -4.85 -8.95
C ILE A 99 -11.05 -3.39 -9.04
N ILE A 100 -11.10 -2.78 -10.23
CA ILE A 100 -10.68 -1.38 -10.47
C ILE A 100 -11.47 -0.41 -9.56
N LYS A 101 -12.80 -0.58 -9.48
CA LYS A 101 -13.65 0.26 -8.62
C LYS A 101 -13.29 0.15 -7.14
N THR A 102 -13.10 -1.08 -6.66
CA THR A 102 -12.73 -1.34 -5.25
C THR A 102 -11.36 -0.74 -4.94
N GLN A 103 -10.36 -0.99 -5.77
CA GLN A 103 -9.02 -0.46 -5.61
C GLN A 103 -9.00 1.07 -5.62
N ASN A 104 -9.77 1.69 -6.52
CA ASN A 104 -9.85 3.15 -6.58
C ASN A 104 -10.55 3.75 -5.34
N ASN A 105 -11.60 3.11 -4.82
CA ASN A 105 -12.27 3.54 -3.60
C ASN A 105 -11.33 3.47 -2.38
N SER A 106 -10.62 2.36 -2.21
CA SER A 106 -9.62 2.20 -1.15
C SER A 106 -8.48 3.22 -1.27
N PHE A 107 -8.04 3.50 -2.50
CA PHE A 107 -7.04 4.53 -2.78
C PHE A 107 -7.50 5.93 -2.35
N LYS A 108 -8.71 6.33 -2.75
CA LYS A 108 -9.30 7.63 -2.37
C LYS A 108 -9.42 7.78 -0.86
N TYR A 109 -9.90 6.74 -0.19
CA TYR A 109 -9.99 6.72 1.26
C TYR A 109 -8.63 6.93 1.92
N TYR A 110 -7.61 6.17 1.49
CA TYR A 110 -6.25 6.30 1.97
C TYR A 110 -5.71 7.73 1.79
N LEU A 111 -5.88 8.32 0.60
CA LEU A 111 -5.41 9.68 0.33
C LEU A 111 -6.09 10.71 1.24
N LYS A 112 -7.40 10.61 1.43
CA LYS A 112 -8.17 11.54 2.28
C LYS A 112 -7.83 11.37 3.75
N LYS A 113 -7.98 10.17 4.28
CA LYS A 113 -7.91 9.91 5.73
C LYS A 113 -6.47 9.93 6.25
N TYR A 114 -5.56 9.30 5.53
CA TYR A 114 -4.20 9.07 6.02
C TYR A 114 -3.18 10.04 5.42
N ARG A 115 -3.34 10.46 4.16
CA ARG A 115 -2.42 11.41 3.52
C ARG A 115 -2.88 12.86 3.62
N LYS A 116 -4.11 13.11 4.08
CA LYS A 116 -4.70 14.44 4.28
C LYS A 116 -4.69 15.31 3.00
N PHE A 117 -4.80 14.68 1.83
CA PHE A 117 -4.89 15.39 0.57
C PHE A 117 -6.24 16.11 0.44
N ASN A 118 -6.21 17.33 -0.10
CA ASN A 118 -7.43 18.06 -0.42
C ASN A 118 -8.19 17.40 -1.59
N MET A 119 -9.45 17.80 -1.80
CA MET A 119 -10.33 17.19 -2.78
C MET A 119 -9.78 17.25 -4.22
N LEU A 120 -9.14 18.35 -4.59
CA LEU A 120 -8.56 18.53 -5.93
C LEU A 120 -7.41 17.55 -6.17
N ALA A 121 -6.50 17.44 -5.21
CA ALA A 121 -5.38 16.51 -5.27
C ALA A 121 -5.87 15.04 -5.32
N VAL A 122 -6.89 14.69 -4.52
CA VAL A 122 -7.49 13.35 -4.54
C VAL A 122 -8.08 13.05 -5.92
N LYS A 123 -8.82 13.98 -6.51
CA LYS A 123 -9.43 13.80 -7.84
C LYS A 123 -8.37 13.64 -8.94
N LEU A 124 -7.30 14.41 -8.87
CA LEU A 124 -6.17 14.27 -9.79
C LEU A 124 -5.52 12.88 -9.68
N CYS A 125 -5.22 12.44 -8.46
CA CYS A 125 -4.66 11.10 -8.22
C CYS A 125 -5.61 9.99 -8.69
N GLU A 126 -6.91 10.15 -8.51
CA GLU A 126 -7.92 9.20 -8.98
C GLU A 126 -7.88 9.02 -10.50
N ILE A 127 -7.83 10.10 -11.26
CA ILE A 127 -7.75 10.06 -12.73
C ILE A 127 -6.51 9.28 -13.17
N PHE A 128 -5.34 9.60 -12.61
CA PHE A 128 -4.10 8.89 -12.94
C PHE A 128 -4.13 7.42 -12.51
N ASN A 129 -4.73 7.11 -11.36
CA ASN A 129 -4.84 5.73 -10.88
C ASN A 129 -5.73 4.89 -11.80
N VAL A 130 -6.91 5.39 -12.17
CA VAL A 130 -7.83 4.71 -13.08
C VAL A 130 -7.16 4.49 -14.44
N PHE A 131 -6.52 5.52 -15.00
CA PHE A 131 -5.78 5.42 -16.26
C PHE A 131 -4.72 4.31 -16.22
N LYS A 132 -3.92 4.24 -15.14
CA LYS A 132 -2.93 3.18 -14.95
C LYS A 132 -3.55 1.80 -14.89
N LEU A 133 -4.63 1.63 -14.12
CA LEU A 133 -5.31 0.35 -13.96
C LEU A 133 -6.00 -0.13 -15.25
N THR A 134 -6.35 0.78 -16.14
CA THR A 134 -6.99 0.43 -17.41
C THR A 134 -5.98 0.04 -18.50
N ILE A 135 -4.79 0.65 -18.48
CA ILE A 135 -3.78 0.46 -19.55
C ILE A 135 -2.73 -0.60 -19.20
N LEU A 136 -2.38 -0.74 -17.90
CA LEU A 136 -1.26 -1.59 -17.49
C LEU A 136 -1.67 -2.99 -17.01
N GLU A 137 -2.96 -3.31 -17.01
CA GLU A 137 -3.52 -4.66 -16.81
C GLU A 137 -4.17 -5.22 -18.11
#